data_b1ca190cdaa2ec97b627471587a58fec
#
_entry.id   b1ca190cdaa2ec97b627471587a58fec
#
_cell.length_a   1.000
_cell.length_b   1.000
_cell.length_c   1.000
_cell.angle_alpha   90.00
_cell.angle_beta   90.00
_cell.angle_gamma   90.00
#
_symmetry.space_group_name_H-M   'P 1'
#
loop_
_entity.id
_entity.type
_entity.pdbx_description
1 polymer ?
#
loop_
_entity_poly.entity_id
_entity_poly.type
_entity_poly.pdbx_seq_one_letter_code
_entity_poly.pdbx_strand_id
1 'polypeptide(L)'
;NILDPFHKTLIPLDSWVTEGIDWVVTHFRPVFQGVRVPVDYILNGFQQLLLGMPAPVAIIVFALIAWQISGVGMGVATLVSLIAIGAIGAWSQAMVTLALVLTALLFCIVIGLPLGIWLARSPRAAKIIRPLLDAMQTTPAFVYLVPIVMLFGIGNVPGVVVTIIFALPPIIRLTILGINQVPADLIEASRSFGASPRQMLFKVQLPLAIPTIMAGVNQ
;
A
#
# COMPACT_ATOMS: atom_id res chain seq x y z
N ASN A 1 26.60 41.00 -15.10
CA ASN A 1 27.31 41.39 -13.87
C ASN A 1 28.24 40.28 -13.44
N ILE A 2 29.55 40.56 -13.51
CA ILE A 2 30.62 39.61 -13.16
C ILE A 2 30.56 39.25 -11.64
N LEU A 3 29.89 40.06 -10.85
CA LEU A 3 29.76 39.90 -9.41
C LEU A 3 28.57 39.03 -8.98
N ASP A 4 27.67 38.71 -9.88
CA ASP A 4 26.54 37.81 -9.62
C ASP A 4 26.26 36.95 -10.86
N PRO A 5 27.07 35.89 -11.06
CA PRO A 5 26.95 35.04 -12.24
C PRO A 5 25.69 34.15 -12.25
N PHE A 6 25.02 34.04 -11.10
CA PHE A 6 23.82 33.19 -10.93
C PHE A 6 22.51 33.99 -10.92
N HIS A 7 22.57 35.27 -11.30
CA HIS A 7 21.35 36.09 -11.39
C HIS A 7 20.38 35.59 -12.48
N LYS A 8 20.88 34.89 -13.47
CA LYS A 8 20.09 34.16 -14.46
C LYS A 8 20.23 32.65 -14.20
N THR A 9 19.12 31.97 -14.24
CA THR A 9 19.12 30.50 -14.13
C THR A 9 19.92 29.89 -15.28
N LEU A 10 21.05 29.26 -14.96
CA LEU A 10 21.90 28.62 -15.97
C LEU A 10 21.37 27.26 -16.39
N ILE A 11 20.74 26.55 -15.45
CA ILE A 11 20.12 25.26 -15.69
C ILE A 11 18.66 25.39 -15.26
N PRO A 12 17.70 25.47 -16.18
CA PRO A 12 16.28 25.60 -15.85
C PRO A 12 15.68 24.24 -15.48
N LEU A 13 16.15 23.66 -14.36
CA LEU A 13 15.74 22.34 -13.90
C LEU A 13 14.24 22.29 -13.57
N ASP A 14 13.73 23.35 -12.96
CA ASP A 14 12.30 23.49 -12.66
C ASP A 14 11.44 23.49 -13.93
N SER A 15 11.85 24.20 -14.97
CA SER A 15 11.17 24.19 -16.27
C SER A 15 11.21 22.81 -16.92
N TRP A 16 12.35 22.15 -16.88
CA TRP A 16 12.51 20.81 -17.46
C TRP A 16 11.64 19.77 -16.73
N VAL A 17 11.61 19.82 -15.41
CA VAL A 17 10.77 18.93 -14.59
C VAL A 17 9.30 19.20 -14.86
N THR A 18 8.89 20.46 -14.93
CA THR A 18 7.50 20.85 -15.24
C THR A 18 7.08 20.40 -16.61
N GLU A 19 7.91 20.62 -17.63
CA GLU A 19 7.66 20.13 -18.99
C GLU A 19 7.58 18.60 -19.06
N GLY A 20 8.45 17.90 -18.36
CA GLY A 20 8.44 16.44 -18.27
C GLY A 20 7.16 15.91 -17.63
N ILE A 21 6.71 16.51 -16.52
CA ILE A 21 5.46 16.16 -15.85
C ILE A 21 4.27 16.45 -16.75
N ASP A 22 4.23 17.62 -17.42
CA ASP A 22 3.15 18.00 -18.33
C ASP A 22 3.07 17.04 -19.53
N TRP A 23 4.21 16.64 -20.06
CA TRP A 23 4.27 15.66 -21.14
C TRP A 23 3.70 14.31 -20.70
N VAL A 24 4.10 13.82 -19.54
CA VAL A 24 3.58 12.55 -18.94
C VAL A 24 2.08 12.66 -18.71
N VAL A 25 1.61 13.76 -18.11
CA VAL A 25 0.18 13.98 -17.84
C VAL A 25 -0.61 13.99 -19.14
N THR A 26 -0.13 14.70 -20.17
CA THR A 26 -0.83 14.82 -21.45
C THR A 26 -0.91 13.51 -22.21
N HIS A 27 0.19 12.74 -22.25
CA HIS A 27 0.27 11.51 -23.04
C HIS A 27 -0.27 10.29 -22.31
N PHE A 28 -0.11 10.21 -20.99
CA PHE A 28 -0.49 9.04 -20.19
C PHE A 28 -1.78 9.23 -19.39
N ARG A 29 -2.36 10.41 -19.37
CA ARG A 29 -3.61 10.66 -18.65
C ARG A 29 -4.74 9.70 -18.99
N PRO A 30 -4.98 9.33 -20.26
CA PRO A 30 -6.02 8.34 -20.58
C PRO A 30 -5.75 6.97 -19.94
N VAL A 31 -4.48 6.54 -19.86
CA VAL A 31 -4.09 5.28 -19.21
C VAL A 31 -4.37 5.34 -17.71
N PHE A 32 -3.98 6.44 -17.05
CA PHE A 32 -4.21 6.64 -15.63
C PHE A 32 -5.70 6.79 -15.30
N GLN A 33 -6.49 7.42 -16.15
CA GLN A 33 -7.94 7.48 -16.01
C GLN A 33 -8.57 6.09 -16.13
N GLY A 34 -8.04 5.22 -16.98
CA GLY A 34 -8.44 3.81 -17.07
C GLY A 34 -8.10 3.02 -15.81
N VAL A 35 -6.94 3.28 -15.20
CA VAL A 35 -6.54 2.67 -13.91
C VAL A 35 -7.40 3.18 -12.77
N ARG A 36 -7.89 4.40 -12.83
CA ARG A 36 -8.81 4.97 -11.85
C ARG A 36 -10.10 4.16 -11.70
N VAL A 37 -10.61 3.58 -12.78
CA VAL A 37 -11.89 2.86 -12.76
C VAL A 37 -11.94 1.74 -11.71
N PRO A 38 -11.00 0.75 -11.68
CA PRO A 38 -11.02 -0.27 -10.65
C PRO A 38 -10.82 0.28 -9.24
N VAL A 39 -9.99 1.30 -9.07
CA VAL A 39 -9.77 1.96 -7.77
C VAL A 39 -11.04 2.62 -7.27
N ASP A 40 -11.71 3.39 -8.13
CA ASP A 40 -13.00 4.02 -7.80
C ASP A 40 -14.07 2.98 -7.48
N TYR A 41 -14.16 1.92 -8.24
CA TYR A 41 -15.15 0.87 -8.02
C TYR A 41 -14.98 0.22 -6.64
N ILE A 42 -13.78 -0.15 -6.27
CA ILE A 42 -13.50 -0.79 -4.98
C ILE A 42 -13.65 0.20 -3.84
N LEU A 43 -13.17 1.42 -4.00
CA LEU A 43 -13.31 2.48 -3.00
C LEU A 43 -14.77 2.80 -2.72
N ASN A 44 -15.58 2.98 -3.75
CA ASN A 44 -17.01 3.23 -3.63
C ASN A 44 -17.74 2.04 -3.00
N GLY A 45 -17.35 0.81 -3.33
CA GLY A 45 -17.89 -0.39 -2.71
C GLY A 45 -17.67 -0.40 -1.20
N PHE A 46 -16.45 -0.13 -0.74
CA PHE A 46 -16.16 -0.02 0.69
C PHE A 46 -16.87 1.16 1.35
N GLN A 47 -16.92 2.32 0.69
CA GLN A 47 -17.64 3.48 1.22
C GLN A 47 -19.13 3.21 1.39
N GLN A 48 -19.77 2.61 0.40
CA GLN A 48 -21.19 2.25 0.48
C GLN A 48 -21.46 1.22 1.58
N LEU A 49 -20.61 0.23 1.73
CA LEU A 49 -20.72 -0.77 2.78
C LEU A 49 -20.60 -0.14 4.17
N LEU A 50 -19.56 0.66 4.40
CA LEU A 50 -19.27 1.24 5.71
C LEU A 50 -20.23 2.36 6.09
N LEU A 51 -20.57 3.24 5.15
CA LEU A 51 -21.53 4.32 5.39
C LEU A 51 -22.97 3.83 5.43
N GLY A 52 -23.28 2.74 4.73
CA GLY A 52 -24.60 2.13 4.74
C GLY A 52 -24.91 1.36 6.02
N MET A 53 -23.89 0.95 6.80
CA MET A 53 -24.10 0.32 8.09
C MET A 53 -24.51 1.36 9.15
N PRO A 54 -25.57 1.10 9.94
CA PRO A 54 -25.86 1.94 11.11
C PRO A 54 -24.66 1.98 12.06
N ALA A 55 -24.37 3.18 12.60
CA ALA A 55 -23.22 3.33 13.49
C ALA A 55 -23.19 2.35 14.66
N PRO A 56 -24.29 2.11 15.39
CA PRO A 56 -24.30 1.10 16.46
C PRO A 56 -23.92 -0.30 15.98
N VAL A 57 -24.40 -0.72 14.82
CA VAL A 57 -24.08 -2.04 14.23
C VAL A 57 -22.61 -2.12 13.87
N ALA A 58 -22.07 -1.10 13.23
CA ALA A 58 -20.66 -1.04 12.87
C ALA A 58 -19.74 -1.09 14.12
N ILE A 59 -20.08 -0.35 15.16
CA ILE A 59 -19.34 -0.34 16.44
C ILE A 59 -19.31 -1.75 17.05
N ILE A 60 -20.46 -2.43 17.11
CA ILE A 60 -20.55 -3.77 17.67
C ILE A 60 -19.75 -4.77 16.83
N VAL A 61 -19.86 -4.72 15.51
CA VAL A 61 -19.15 -5.62 14.60
C VAL A 61 -17.63 -5.46 14.74
N PHE A 62 -17.13 -4.23 14.70
CA PHE A 62 -15.69 -3.98 14.83
C PHE A 62 -15.16 -4.35 16.22
N ALA A 63 -15.93 -4.06 17.27
CA ALA A 63 -15.55 -4.45 18.63
C ALA A 63 -15.49 -5.98 18.80
N LEU A 64 -16.44 -6.72 18.21
CA LEU A 64 -16.42 -8.18 18.22
C LEU A 64 -15.25 -8.75 17.43
N ILE A 65 -14.94 -8.22 16.29
CA ILE A 65 -13.79 -8.62 15.49
C ILE A 65 -12.49 -8.40 16.27
N ALA A 66 -12.33 -7.23 16.89
CA ALA A 66 -11.16 -6.92 17.70
C ALA A 66 -11.04 -7.84 18.92
N TRP A 67 -12.15 -8.17 19.57
CA TRP A 67 -12.18 -9.11 20.67
C TRP A 67 -11.75 -10.51 20.26
N GLN A 68 -12.28 -11.01 19.16
CA GLN A 68 -11.94 -12.35 18.65
C GLN A 68 -10.46 -12.47 18.25
N ILE A 69 -9.90 -11.41 17.68
CA ILE A 69 -8.52 -11.43 17.16
C ILE A 69 -7.50 -11.13 18.27
N SER A 70 -7.77 -10.16 19.14
CA SER A 70 -6.76 -9.61 20.07
C SER A 70 -7.20 -9.66 21.55
N GLY A 71 -8.38 -10.20 21.87
CA GLY A 71 -8.89 -10.35 23.21
C GLY A 71 -9.78 -9.21 23.69
N VAL A 72 -10.26 -9.34 24.93
CA VAL A 72 -11.28 -8.47 25.54
C VAL A 72 -10.81 -7.00 25.63
N GLY A 73 -9.54 -6.79 26.00
CA GLY A 73 -8.99 -5.45 26.14
C GLY A 73 -9.03 -4.64 24.83
N MET A 74 -8.67 -5.27 23.72
CA MET A 74 -8.74 -4.64 22.40
C MET A 74 -10.19 -4.43 21.95
N GLY A 75 -11.09 -5.36 22.27
CA GLY A 75 -12.52 -5.20 21.99
C GLY A 75 -13.12 -3.98 22.69
N VAL A 76 -12.82 -3.81 23.98
CA VAL A 76 -13.27 -2.65 24.77
C VAL A 76 -12.64 -1.36 24.26
N ALA A 77 -11.34 -1.36 23.95
CA ALA A 77 -10.65 -0.19 23.40
C ALA A 77 -11.27 0.24 22.06
N THR A 78 -11.57 -0.70 21.19
CA THR A 78 -12.24 -0.44 19.90
C THR A 78 -13.64 0.13 20.11
N LEU A 79 -14.41 -0.44 21.01
CA LEU A 79 -15.75 0.02 21.35
C LEU A 79 -15.73 1.48 21.83
N VAL A 80 -14.88 1.80 22.80
CA VAL A 80 -14.76 3.15 23.37
C VAL A 80 -14.27 4.15 22.31
N SER A 81 -13.28 3.77 21.51
CA SER A 81 -12.73 4.63 20.47
C SER A 81 -13.76 4.98 19.41
N LEU A 82 -14.53 4.00 18.95
CA LEU A 82 -15.57 4.23 17.94
C LEU A 82 -16.73 5.04 18.46
N ILE A 83 -17.14 4.85 19.72
CA ILE A 83 -18.15 5.68 20.38
C ILE A 83 -17.65 7.14 20.46
N ALA A 84 -16.38 7.34 20.82
CA ALA A 84 -15.78 8.67 20.88
C ALA A 84 -15.78 9.36 19.50
N ILE A 85 -15.44 8.64 18.44
CA ILE A 85 -15.47 9.15 17.06
C ILE A 85 -16.88 9.59 16.68
N GLY A 86 -17.88 8.79 17.00
CA GLY A 86 -19.29 9.14 16.78
C GLY A 86 -19.74 10.35 17.59
N ALA A 87 -19.30 10.43 18.84
CA ALA A 87 -19.67 11.51 19.76
C ALA A 87 -19.13 12.89 19.33
N ILE A 88 -17.95 12.92 18.72
CA ILE A 88 -17.36 14.17 18.20
C ILE A 88 -17.89 14.55 16.80
N GLY A 89 -18.78 13.76 16.22
CA GLY A 89 -19.37 14.03 14.92
C GLY A 89 -18.48 13.69 13.71
N ALA A 90 -17.47 12.86 13.90
CA ALA A 90 -16.51 12.50 12.85
C ALA A 90 -16.76 11.12 12.22
N TRP A 91 -17.95 10.54 12.44
CA TRP A 91 -18.24 9.17 11.99
C TRP A 91 -18.12 9.00 10.47
N SER A 92 -18.74 9.88 9.69
CA SER A 92 -18.71 9.80 8.23
C SER A 92 -17.30 9.92 7.68
N GLN A 93 -16.52 10.86 8.19
CA GLN A 93 -15.12 11.05 7.79
C GLN A 93 -14.26 9.85 8.16
N ALA A 94 -14.49 9.25 9.34
CA ALA A 94 -13.80 8.05 9.77
C ALA A 94 -14.10 6.85 8.86
N MET A 95 -15.35 6.68 8.45
CA MET A 95 -15.73 5.60 7.53
C MET A 95 -15.16 5.79 6.13
N VAL A 96 -15.12 7.01 5.62
CA VAL A 96 -14.49 7.34 4.34
C VAL A 96 -12.97 7.04 4.41
N THR A 97 -12.31 7.45 5.47
CA THR A 97 -10.88 7.18 5.68
C THR A 97 -10.61 5.67 5.78
N LEU A 98 -11.44 4.94 6.50
CA LEU A 98 -11.32 3.49 6.61
C LEU A 98 -11.50 2.81 5.26
N ALA A 99 -12.46 3.23 4.46
CA ALA A 99 -12.67 2.75 3.10
C ALA A 99 -11.44 2.99 2.21
N LEU A 100 -10.85 4.17 2.30
CA LEU A 100 -9.63 4.53 1.58
C LEU A 100 -8.45 3.63 1.98
N VAL A 101 -8.25 3.44 3.27
CA VAL A 101 -7.17 2.58 3.80
C VAL A 101 -7.37 1.13 3.40
N LEU A 102 -8.59 0.60 3.50
CA LEU A 102 -8.90 -0.77 3.10
C LEU A 102 -8.69 -0.98 1.59
N THR A 103 -9.06 -0.02 0.77
CA THR A 103 -8.83 -0.05 -0.66
C THR A 103 -7.33 -0.06 -0.98
N ALA A 104 -6.57 0.83 -0.36
CA ALA A 104 -5.12 0.89 -0.53
C ALA A 104 -4.45 -0.42 -0.07
N LEU A 105 -4.87 -0.96 1.06
CA LEU A 105 -4.35 -2.22 1.59
C LEU A 105 -4.63 -3.39 0.64
N LEU A 106 -5.83 -3.47 0.08
CA LEU A 106 -6.18 -4.52 -0.88
C LEU A 106 -5.27 -4.47 -2.11
N PHE A 107 -5.07 -3.29 -2.69
CA PHE A 107 -4.17 -3.12 -3.83
C PHE A 107 -2.72 -3.40 -3.46
N CYS A 108 -2.27 -2.99 -2.28
CA CYS A 108 -0.92 -3.29 -1.81
C CYS A 108 -0.67 -4.79 -1.67
N ILE A 109 -1.64 -5.54 -1.16
CA ILE A 109 -1.54 -6.99 -1.04
C ILE A 109 -1.54 -7.64 -2.43
N VAL A 110 -2.47 -7.27 -3.29
CA VAL A 110 -2.61 -7.83 -4.64
C VAL A 110 -1.38 -7.56 -5.51
N ILE A 111 -0.75 -6.41 -5.36
CA ILE A 111 0.45 -6.03 -6.12
C ILE A 111 1.72 -6.48 -5.38
N GLY A 112 1.79 -6.21 -4.08
CA GLY A 112 3.00 -6.38 -3.29
C GLY A 112 3.38 -7.82 -3.02
N LEU A 113 2.41 -8.71 -2.76
CA LEU A 113 2.69 -10.13 -2.53
C LEU A 113 3.28 -10.82 -3.76
N PRO A 114 2.65 -10.76 -4.95
CA PRO A 114 3.24 -11.35 -6.14
C PRO A 114 4.60 -10.76 -6.48
N LEU A 115 4.76 -9.46 -6.35
CA LEU A 115 6.02 -8.77 -6.62
C LEU A 115 7.11 -9.18 -5.62
N GLY A 116 6.78 -9.26 -4.34
CA GLY A 116 7.69 -9.72 -3.29
C GLY A 116 8.11 -11.17 -3.48
N ILE A 117 7.18 -12.04 -3.88
CA ILE A 117 7.48 -13.45 -4.18
C ILE A 117 8.45 -13.54 -5.36
N TRP A 118 8.21 -12.80 -6.42
CA TRP A 118 9.09 -12.75 -7.58
C TRP A 118 10.50 -12.26 -7.20
N LEU A 119 10.59 -11.19 -6.45
CA LEU A 119 11.87 -10.62 -6.02
C LEU A 119 12.63 -11.52 -5.05
N ALA A 120 11.92 -12.30 -4.23
CA ALA A 120 12.56 -13.30 -3.37
C ALA A 120 13.24 -14.41 -4.18
N ARG A 121 12.73 -14.72 -5.36
CA ARG A 121 13.29 -15.72 -6.28
C ARG A 121 14.37 -15.16 -7.20
N SER A 122 14.42 -13.86 -7.41
CA SER A 122 15.38 -13.20 -8.30
C SER A 122 16.22 -12.18 -7.54
N PRO A 123 17.37 -12.56 -6.99
CA PRO A 123 18.25 -11.63 -6.27
C PRO A 123 18.73 -10.45 -7.12
N ARG A 124 18.86 -10.63 -8.42
CA ARG A 124 19.25 -9.57 -9.36
C ARG A 124 18.15 -8.50 -9.45
N ALA A 125 16.90 -8.92 -9.64
CA ALA A 125 15.77 -8.01 -9.68
C ALA A 125 15.57 -7.29 -8.34
N ALA A 126 15.70 -7.98 -7.22
CA ALA A 126 15.64 -7.40 -5.89
C ALA A 126 16.68 -6.31 -5.69
N LYS A 127 17.92 -6.55 -6.15
CA LYS A 127 19.01 -5.57 -6.05
C LYS A 127 18.74 -4.29 -6.87
N ILE A 128 18.07 -4.41 -8.01
CA ILE A 128 17.69 -3.27 -8.86
C ILE A 128 16.51 -2.50 -8.25
N ILE A 129 15.54 -3.20 -7.68
CA ILE A 129 14.30 -2.59 -7.17
C ILE A 129 14.46 -1.97 -5.79
N ARG A 130 15.39 -2.46 -4.94
CA ARG A 130 15.62 -1.90 -3.60
C ARG A 130 15.80 -0.37 -3.56
N PRO A 131 16.64 0.24 -4.40
CA PRO A 131 16.75 1.70 -4.43
C PRO A 131 15.42 2.40 -4.77
N LEU A 132 14.61 1.81 -5.63
CA LEU A 132 13.28 2.34 -5.96
C LEU A 132 12.36 2.30 -4.74
N LEU A 133 12.34 1.19 -4.00
CA LEU A 133 11.55 1.07 -2.76
C LEU A 133 12.01 2.08 -1.71
N ASP A 134 13.31 2.28 -1.57
CA ASP A 134 13.86 3.29 -0.67
C ASP A 134 13.43 4.71 -1.07
N ALA A 135 13.50 5.03 -2.35
CA ALA A 135 13.06 6.31 -2.88
C ALA A 135 11.57 6.55 -2.64
N MET A 136 10.73 5.54 -2.80
CA MET A 136 9.29 5.63 -2.56
C MET A 136 8.97 6.02 -1.12
N GLN A 137 9.73 5.53 -0.14
CA GLN A 137 9.48 5.81 1.28
C GLN A 137 10.16 7.09 1.79
N THR A 138 11.29 7.47 1.21
CA THR A 138 12.04 8.64 1.65
C THR A 138 11.55 9.95 1.04
N THR A 139 10.90 9.89 -0.11
CA THR A 139 10.31 11.06 -0.76
C THR A 139 9.06 11.52 -0.01
N PRO A 140 8.93 12.80 0.35
CA PRO A 140 7.75 13.30 1.05
C PRO A 140 6.45 13.09 0.25
N ALA A 141 5.36 12.82 0.97
CA ALA A 141 4.05 12.55 0.35
C ALA A 141 3.57 13.68 -0.57
N PHE A 142 3.88 14.91 -0.25
CA PHE A 142 3.49 16.08 -1.04
C PHE A 142 4.08 16.08 -2.45
N VAL A 143 5.27 15.49 -2.62
CA VAL A 143 5.92 15.39 -3.93
C VAL A 143 5.13 14.50 -4.87
N TYR A 144 4.53 13.43 -4.35
CA TYR A 144 3.67 12.54 -5.14
C TYR A 144 2.29 13.12 -5.40
N LEU A 145 1.75 13.88 -4.45
CA LEU A 145 0.35 14.28 -4.46
C LEU A 145 0.02 15.14 -5.68
N VAL A 146 0.86 16.11 -6.02
CA VAL A 146 0.59 17.03 -7.12
C VAL A 146 0.54 16.30 -8.48
N PRO A 147 1.55 15.52 -8.90
CA PRO A 147 1.47 14.76 -10.14
C PRO A 147 0.31 13.77 -10.17
N ILE A 148 0.01 13.12 -9.05
CA ILE A 148 -1.06 12.12 -8.95
C ILE A 148 -2.43 12.78 -9.11
N VAL A 149 -2.66 13.94 -8.50
CA VAL A 149 -3.88 14.71 -8.71
C VAL A 149 -4.02 15.13 -10.17
N MET A 150 -2.93 15.52 -10.82
CA MET A 150 -2.95 15.88 -12.23
C MET A 150 -3.31 14.68 -13.12
N LEU A 151 -2.88 13.47 -12.76
CA LEU A 151 -3.13 12.24 -13.53
C LEU A 151 -4.50 11.63 -13.25
N PHE A 152 -4.92 11.57 -11.98
CA PHE A 152 -6.15 10.89 -11.56
C PHE A 152 -7.33 11.83 -11.30
N GLY A 153 -7.10 13.13 -11.25
CA GLY A 153 -8.12 14.12 -10.93
C GLY A 153 -8.29 14.34 -9.43
N ILE A 154 -9.25 15.20 -9.07
CA ILE A 154 -9.56 15.54 -7.69
C ILE A 154 -10.48 14.47 -7.08
N GLY A 155 -10.31 14.17 -5.81
CA GLY A 155 -11.14 13.23 -5.05
C GLY A 155 -10.32 12.35 -4.12
N ASN A 156 -10.90 11.22 -3.72
CA ASN A 156 -10.26 10.27 -2.80
C ASN A 156 -9.28 9.31 -3.50
N VAL A 157 -9.38 9.14 -4.82
CA VAL A 157 -8.50 8.26 -5.59
C VAL A 157 -7.04 8.66 -5.49
N PRO A 158 -6.65 9.93 -5.61
CA PRO A 158 -5.26 10.34 -5.35
C PRO A 158 -4.75 9.94 -3.97
N GLY A 159 -5.60 10.03 -2.95
CA GLY A 159 -5.26 9.58 -1.60
C GLY A 159 -4.98 8.09 -1.52
N VAL A 160 -5.77 7.26 -2.20
CA VAL A 160 -5.54 5.82 -2.31
C VAL A 160 -4.20 5.54 -2.99
N VAL A 161 -3.92 6.18 -4.10
CA VAL A 161 -2.69 5.98 -4.87
C VAL A 161 -1.44 6.38 -4.08
N VAL A 162 -1.47 7.52 -3.40
CA VAL A 162 -0.36 7.95 -2.53
C VAL A 162 -0.15 6.96 -1.38
N THR A 163 -1.23 6.50 -0.77
CA THR A 163 -1.16 5.48 0.30
C THR A 163 -0.54 4.18 -0.21
N ILE A 164 -0.88 3.74 -1.41
CA ILE A 164 -0.27 2.56 -2.04
C ILE A 164 1.24 2.78 -2.22
N ILE A 165 1.68 3.93 -2.69
CA ILE A 165 3.10 4.23 -2.90
C ILE A 165 3.89 4.09 -1.60
N PHE A 166 3.34 4.57 -0.47
CA PHE A 166 4.00 4.45 0.83
C PHE A 166 3.89 3.08 1.48
N ALA A 167 2.77 2.38 1.28
CA ALA A 167 2.51 1.10 1.94
C ALA A 167 3.06 -0.11 1.18
N LEU A 168 3.29 0.02 -0.11
CA LEU A 168 3.78 -1.07 -0.94
C LEU A 168 5.19 -1.56 -0.57
N PRO A 169 6.19 -0.69 -0.32
CA PRO A 169 7.54 -1.13 0.04
C PRO A 169 7.63 -2.04 1.28
N PRO A 170 6.96 -1.76 2.41
CA PRO A 170 6.99 -2.67 3.56
C PRO A 170 6.47 -4.06 3.25
N ILE A 171 5.38 -4.19 2.51
CA ILE A 171 4.81 -5.48 2.12
C ILE A 171 5.79 -6.25 1.24
N ILE A 172 6.39 -5.61 0.26
CA ILE A 172 7.38 -6.23 -0.63
C ILE A 172 8.60 -6.69 0.16
N ARG A 173 9.17 -5.84 1.01
CA ARG A 173 10.37 -6.15 1.78
C ARG A 173 10.14 -7.29 2.76
N LEU A 174 9.03 -7.29 3.47
CA LEU A 174 8.74 -8.33 4.44
C LEU A 174 8.28 -9.63 3.79
N THR A 175 7.73 -9.59 2.59
CA THR A 175 7.49 -10.79 1.79
C THR A 175 8.82 -11.43 1.36
N ILE A 176 9.75 -10.65 0.86
CA ILE A 176 11.10 -11.14 0.51
C ILE A 176 11.80 -11.74 1.75
N LEU A 177 11.80 -11.01 2.85
CA LEU A 177 12.41 -11.45 4.09
C LEU A 177 11.79 -12.73 4.60
N GLY A 178 10.47 -12.82 4.64
CA GLY A 178 9.74 -14.00 5.13
C GLY A 178 10.04 -15.24 4.31
N ILE A 179 10.10 -15.12 2.99
CA ILE A 179 10.43 -16.26 2.12
C ILE A 179 11.90 -16.67 2.28
N ASN A 180 12.81 -15.71 2.39
CA ASN A 180 14.24 -15.97 2.52
C ASN A 180 14.64 -16.47 3.92
N GLN A 181 13.80 -16.29 4.93
CA GLN A 181 14.03 -16.77 6.29
C GLN A 181 13.66 -18.24 6.50
N VAL A 182 13.02 -18.88 5.53
CA VAL A 182 12.70 -20.31 5.63
C VAL A 182 13.99 -21.10 5.79
N PRO A 183 14.12 -21.97 6.83
CA PRO A 183 15.36 -22.73 7.04
C PRO A 183 15.73 -23.59 5.85
N ALA A 184 17.02 -23.60 5.51
CA ALA A 184 17.54 -24.39 4.40
C ALA A 184 17.24 -25.90 4.55
N ASP A 185 17.26 -26.40 5.78
CA ASP A 185 16.95 -27.79 6.10
C ASP A 185 15.54 -28.19 5.65
N LEU A 186 14.56 -27.33 5.86
CA LEU A 186 13.19 -27.56 5.42
C LEU A 186 13.06 -27.56 3.90
N ILE A 187 13.81 -26.72 3.22
CA ILE A 187 13.85 -26.66 1.76
C ILE A 187 14.48 -27.95 1.20
N GLU A 188 15.60 -28.40 1.76
CA GLU A 188 16.26 -29.64 1.37
C GLU A 188 15.37 -30.85 1.63
N ALA A 189 14.76 -30.94 2.80
CA ALA A 189 13.81 -32.01 3.13
C ALA A 189 12.66 -32.06 2.14
N SER A 190 12.08 -30.93 1.81
CA SER A 190 10.97 -30.84 0.84
C SER A 190 11.40 -31.29 -0.56
N ARG A 191 12.59 -30.92 -0.99
CA ARG A 191 13.17 -31.39 -2.26
C ARG A 191 13.42 -32.90 -2.26
N SER A 192 13.87 -33.46 -1.15
CA SER A 192 14.07 -34.88 -0.98
C SER A 192 12.77 -35.68 -1.14
N PHE A 193 11.64 -35.10 -0.75
CA PHE A 193 10.31 -35.71 -0.94
C PHE A 193 9.72 -35.41 -2.32
N GLY A 194 10.47 -34.82 -3.25
CA GLY A 194 10.06 -34.60 -4.62
C GLY A 194 9.17 -33.37 -4.83
N ALA A 195 9.23 -32.38 -3.94
CA ALA A 195 8.45 -31.15 -4.09
C ALA A 195 8.88 -30.38 -5.34
N SER A 196 7.92 -30.01 -6.19
CA SER A 196 8.14 -29.10 -7.30
C SER A 196 8.40 -27.66 -6.79
N PRO A 197 9.00 -26.76 -7.60
CA PRO A 197 9.16 -25.36 -7.20
C PRO A 197 7.85 -24.69 -6.76
N ARG A 198 6.75 -25.04 -7.41
CA ARG A 198 5.42 -24.54 -7.06
C ARG A 198 4.94 -25.06 -5.71
N GLN A 199 5.11 -26.37 -5.45
CA GLN A 199 4.78 -26.98 -4.16
C GLN A 199 5.66 -26.42 -3.05
N MET A 200 6.96 -26.19 -3.31
CA MET A 200 7.87 -25.56 -2.38
C MET A 200 7.36 -24.19 -1.96
N LEU A 201 6.95 -23.35 -2.91
CA LEU A 201 6.44 -22.03 -2.63
C LEU A 201 5.13 -22.06 -1.83
N PHE A 202 4.12 -22.77 -2.31
CA PHE A 202 2.78 -22.70 -1.73
C PHE A 202 2.59 -23.55 -0.48
N LYS A 203 3.33 -24.65 -0.32
CA LYS A 203 3.15 -25.57 0.80
C LYS A 203 4.20 -25.41 1.90
N VAL A 204 5.35 -24.87 1.62
CA VAL A 204 6.46 -24.73 2.58
C VAL A 204 6.83 -23.27 2.82
N GLN A 205 7.22 -22.54 1.79
CA GLN A 205 7.76 -21.19 1.95
C GLN A 205 6.69 -20.17 2.38
N LEU A 206 5.56 -20.12 1.68
CA LEU A 206 4.50 -19.16 2.02
C LEU A 206 3.88 -19.41 3.40
N PRO A 207 3.50 -20.64 3.80
CA PRO A 207 2.97 -20.86 5.14
C PRO A 207 3.93 -20.44 6.25
N LEU A 208 5.22 -20.68 6.10
CA LEU A 208 6.23 -20.27 7.07
C LEU A 208 6.55 -18.78 7.04
N ALA A 209 6.34 -18.14 5.89
CA ALA A 209 6.55 -16.71 5.70
C ALA A 209 5.37 -15.84 6.16
N ILE A 210 4.17 -16.40 6.33
CA ILE A 210 2.95 -15.65 6.66
C ILE A 210 3.12 -14.72 7.87
N PRO A 211 3.71 -15.11 9.01
CA PRO A 211 3.87 -14.20 10.14
C PRO A 211 4.68 -12.95 9.78
N THR A 212 5.72 -13.09 9.00
CA THR A 212 6.56 -11.98 8.53
C THR A 212 5.83 -11.12 7.50
N ILE A 213 5.10 -11.73 6.59
CA ILE A 213 4.26 -11.03 5.60
C ILE A 213 3.18 -10.22 6.31
N MET A 214 2.53 -10.79 7.31
CA MET A 214 1.50 -10.09 8.09
C MET A 214 2.06 -8.92 8.88
N ALA A 215 3.32 -8.96 9.29
CA ALA A 215 4.00 -7.81 9.85
C ALA A 215 4.10 -6.64 8.85
N GLY A 216 4.33 -6.95 7.57
CA GLY A 216 4.29 -5.96 6.49
C GLY A 216 2.89 -5.40 6.24
N VAL A 217 1.88 -6.23 6.30
CA VAL A 217 0.47 -5.80 6.18
C VAL A 217 0.07 -4.88 7.33
N ASN A 218 0.60 -5.13 8.53
CA ASN A 218 0.34 -4.31 9.71
C ASN A 218 0.94 -2.91 9.64
N GLN A 219 2.00 -2.72 8.87
CA GLN A 219 2.61 -1.41 8.69
C GLN A 219 1.80 -0.51 7.75
#